data_89497f591ef09fcea682a065214e5bad
#
_entry.id   89497f591ef09fcea682a065214e5bad
#
_cell.length_a   1.000
_cell.length_b   1.000
_cell.length_c   1.000
_cell.angle_alpha   90.00
_cell.angle_beta   90.00
_cell.angle_gamma   90.00
#
_symmetry.space_group_name_H-M   'P 1'
#
loop_
_entity.id
_entity.type
_entity.pdbx_description
1 polymer ?
#
loop_
_entity_poly.entity_id
_entity_poly.type
_entity_poly.pdbx_seq_one_letter_code
_entity_poly.pdbx_strand_id
1 'polypeptide(L)'
;LGDVYKRQAIAAVILAATALPVNMANADTQTTGSTVTGSTLTGITANQAASEYTEIRTASELVEAAKTATGNYKLMTDVDMTGIEWTPWDFSGTFDGNGHSILNLSVKTVSKKTMKTYDGNRKEYETYGAGFFGVLKDSKVTGLNIYGARVEVTSTEPCFAAPVAGLADNSDISDCIIKDTYVSLTDSAKMWGTGGIAGFGSGNLDNITTDVTLVCVDTDAAVRDEQFMGGAYAAGFLNIRNCSITIDGYDSDHGYVHDGGLVG
;
A
#
# COMPACT_ATOMS: atom_id res chain seq x y z
N LEU A 1 -12.51 22.44 -31.21
CA LEU A 1 -12.58 21.32 -32.14
C LEU A 1 -11.44 20.35 -31.85
N GLY A 2 -11.73 19.19 -31.27
CA GLY A 2 -10.87 18.03 -31.28
C GLY A 2 -9.89 17.90 -30.13
N ASP A 3 -10.37 17.63 -28.92
CA ASP A 3 -9.51 17.17 -27.82
C ASP A 3 -9.03 15.76 -28.18
N VAL A 4 -7.74 15.70 -28.46
CA VAL A 4 -7.05 14.44 -28.70
C VAL A 4 -6.72 13.84 -27.34
N TYR A 5 -7.48 12.84 -26.94
CA TYR A 5 -7.17 12.00 -25.79
C TYR A 5 -5.82 11.34 -26.00
N LYS A 6 -4.78 11.82 -25.31
CA LYS A 6 -3.47 11.16 -25.29
C LYS A 6 -3.54 9.99 -24.32
N ARG A 7 -3.89 8.82 -24.82
CA ARG A 7 -3.61 7.57 -24.11
C ARG A 7 -2.10 7.32 -24.18
N GLN A 8 -1.40 7.52 -23.12
CA GLN A 8 -0.02 7.04 -23.00
C GLN A 8 -0.07 5.65 -22.38
N ALA A 9 0.10 4.62 -23.19
CA ALA A 9 0.41 3.29 -22.70
C ALA A 9 1.85 3.31 -22.18
N ILE A 10 2.04 3.25 -20.87
CA ILE A 10 3.36 3.19 -20.25
C ILE A 10 3.80 1.73 -20.24
N ALA A 11 4.95 1.47 -20.85
CA ALA A 11 5.51 0.13 -21.02
C ALA A 11 5.81 -0.53 -19.65
N ALA A 12 5.50 -1.82 -19.56
CA ALA A 12 5.88 -2.66 -18.43
C ALA A 12 7.41 -2.69 -18.27
N VAL A 13 7.93 -2.19 -17.14
CA VAL A 13 9.34 -2.32 -16.79
C VAL A 13 9.50 -3.54 -15.89
N ILE A 14 10.08 -4.62 -16.43
CA ILE A 14 10.45 -5.80 -15.65
C ILE A 14 11.87 -5.57 -15.14
N LEU A 15 12.03 -5.28 -13.86
CA LEU A 15 13.34 -5.24 -13.21
C LEU A 15 13.63 -6.62 -12.61
N ALA A 16 14.30 -7.47 -13.37
CA ALA A 16 14.80 -8.74 -12.85
C ALA A 16 16.11 -8.51 -12.10
N ALA A 17 16.07 -8.49 -10.79
CA ALA A 17 17.28 -8.56 -9.97
C ALA A 17 17.71 -10.02 -9.86
N THR A 18 18.85 -10.37 -10.47
CA THR A 18 19.49 -11.68 -10.32
C THR A 18 20.02 -11.84 -8.90
N ALA A 19 19.41 -12.67 -8.12
CA ALA A 19 19.92 -13.07 -6.82
C ALA A 19 21.21 -13.91 -7.00
N LEU A 20 22.31 -13.43 -6.44
CA LEU A 20 23.52 -14.24 -6.30
C LEU A 20 23.33 -15.28 -5.18
N PRO A 21 23.72 -16.52 -5.40
CA PRO A 21 23.58 -17.55 -4.35
C PRO A 21 24.57 -17.27 -3.21
N VAL A 22 24.04 -17.11 -2.01
CA VAL A 22 24.84 -17.10 -0.79
C VAL A 22 25.22 -18.56 -0.46
N ASN A 23 26.49 -18.84 -0.61
CA ASN A 23 27.08 -20.15 -0.28
C ASN A 23 27.24 -20.22 1.24
N MET A 24 26.37 -20.98 1.92
CA MET A 24 26.57 -21.31 3.33
C MET A 24 27.59 -22.41 3.45
N ALA A 25 28.79 -22.04 3.87
CA ALA A 25 29.82 -23.00 4.26
C ALA A 25 29.39 -23.69 5.59
N ASN A 26 29.25 -25.01 5.55
CA ASN A 26 29.12 -25.87 6.73
C ASN A 26 30.38 -25.75 7.59
N ALA A 27 30.24 -25.30 8.81
CA ALA A 27 31.26 -25.45 9.83
C ALA A 27 30.97 -26.72 10.65
N ASP A 28 31.73 -27.78 10.38
CA ASP A 28 31.80 -28.97 11.21
C ASP A 28 32.41 -28.58 12.58
N THR A 29 31.64 -28.70 13.64
CA THR A 29 32.18 -28.62 15.02
C THR A 29 32.20 -30.04 15.62
N GLN A 30 33.36 -30.59 15.69
CA GLN A 30 33.61 -31.83 16.47
C GLN A 30 33.46 -31.50 17.96
N THR A 31 32.55 -32.22 18.62
CA THR A 31 32.39 -32.14 20.08
C THR A 31 33.17 -33.27 20.72
N THR A 32 34.27 -32.91 21.40
CA THR A 32 34.93 -33.82 22.36
C THR A 32 34.17 -33.80 23.69
N GLY A 33 33.86 -34.96 24.20
CA GLY A 33 33.03 -35.15 25.38
C GLY A 33 33.63 -34.58 26.68
N SER A 34 32.74 -34.04 27.47
CA SER A 34 32.94 -33.85 28.92
C SER A 34 31.62 -34.12 29.60
N THR A 35 31.62 -35.13 30.44
CA THR A 35 30.53 -35.53 31.32
C THR A 35 30.40 -34.50 32.44
N VAL A 36 29.28 -33.79 32.55
CA VAL A 36 28.90 -33.01 33.72
C VAL A 36 27.62 -33.60 34.30
N THR A 37 27.76 -34.21 35.46
CA THR A 37 26.67 -34.71 36.29
C THR A 37 25.98 -33.57 37.02
N GLY A 38 24.67 -33.51 36.87
CA GLY A 38 23.74 -32.96 37.85
C GLY A 38 23.64 -31.44 37.95
N SER A 39 22.71 -30.87 37.18
CA SER A 39 21.92 -29.71 37.61
C SER A 39 20.64 -29.67 36.82
N THR A 40 19.54 -29.71 37.50
CA THR A 40 18.20 -29.60 37.01
C THR A 40 18.02 -28.23 36.30
N LEU A 41 18.13 -28.22 34.97
CA LEU A 41 17.72 -27.08 34.21
C LEU A 41 16.18 -27.09 34.15
N THR A 42 15.57 -26.37 35.09
CA THR A 42 14.17 -26.00 35.07
C THR A 42 13.95 -25.20 33.78
N GLY A 43 13.03 -25.67 32.94
CA GLY A 43 12.81 -25.22 31.59
C GLY A 43 12.78 -23.71 31.40
N ILE A 44 13.70 -23.23 30.60
CA ILE A 44 13.49 -22.02 29.83
C ILE A 44 12.65 -22.47 28.63
N THR A 45 11.34 -22.53 28.81
CA THR A 45 10.43 -22.41 27.67
C THR A 45 10.67 -21.01 27.14
N ALA A 46 11.45 -20.89 26.07
CA ALA A 46 11.39 -19.73 25.20
C ALA A 46 9.97 -19.70 24.65
N ASN A 47 9.08 -19.09 25.41
CA ASN A 47 7.79 -18.69 24.96
C ASN A 47 8.05 -17.52 24.01
N GLN A 48 8.52 -17.82 22.78
CA GLN A 48 8.30 -16.96 21.67
C GLN A 48 6.77 -16.92 21.55
N ALA A 49 6.16 -15.89 22.17
CA ALA A 49 4.77 -15.59 21.95
C ALA A 49 4.64 -15.42 20.43
N ALA A 50 4.18 -16.45 19.74
CA ALA A 50 3.71 -16.30 18.39
C ALA A 50 2.73 -15.15 18.45
N SER A 51 2.97 -14.09 17.69
CA SER A 51 2.06 -12.96 17.65
C SER A 51 0.71 -13.51 17.24
N GLU A 52 -0.22 -13.52 18.18
CA GLU A 52 -1.54 -14.08 17.95
C GLU A 52 -2.25 -13.19 16.94
N TYR A 53 -2.59 -13.74 15.78
CA TYR A 53 -3.35 -13.05 14.76
C TYR A 53 -4.83 -13.13 15.06
N THR A 54 -5.51 -12.00 14.91
CA THR A 54 -6.96 -11.99 14.81
C THR A 54 -7.33 -12.45 13.40
N GLU A 55 -8.02 -13.59 13.31
CA GLU A 55 -8.43 -14.18 12.05
C GLU A 55 -9.66 -13.49 11.47
N ILE A 56 -9.65 -13.21 10.17
CA ILE A 56 -10.74 -12.57 9.42
C ILE A 56 -11.22 -13.54 8.34
N ARG A 57 -12.50 -13.86 8.35
CA ARG A 57 -13.14 -14.78 7.41
C ARG A 57 -14.30 -14.15 6.64
N THR A 58 -14.80 -13.01 7.11
CA THR A 58 -15.99 -12.37 6.54
C THR A 58 -15.80 -10.87 6.42
N ALA A 59 -16.59 -10.23 5.55
CA ALA A 59 -16.62 -8.78 5.43
C ALA A 59 -17.04 -8.09 6.73
N SER A 60 -17.95 -8.70 7.50
CA SER A 60 -18.36 -8.15 8.80
C SER A 60 -17.23 -8.17 9.82
N GLU A 61 -16.44 -9.24 9.87
CA GLU A 61 -15.26 -9.33 10.74
C GLU A 61 -14.18 -8.32 10.31
N LEU A 62 -14.00 -8.12 9.00
CA LEU A 62 -13.08 -7.11 8.48
C LEU A 62 -13.51 -5.69 8.87
N VAL A 63 -14.80 -5.36 8.73
CA VAL A 63 -15.36 -4.07 9.15
C VAL A 63 -15.21 -3.86 10.66
N GLU A 64 -15.37 -4.92 11.45
CA GLU A 64 -15.19 -4.84 12.91
C GLU A 64 -13.71 -4.63 13.28
N ALA A 65 -12.80 -5.37 12.64
CA ALA A 65 -11.35 -5.24 12.81
C ALA A 65 -10.88 -3.80 12.53
N ALA A 66 -11.42 -3.18 11.48
CA ALA A 66 -11.07 -1.82 11.06
C ALA A 66 -11.47 -0.71 12.04
N LYS A 67 -12.24 -1.02 13.07
CA LYS A 67 -12.50 -0.08 14.18
C LYS A 67 -11.32 0.05 15.14
N THR A 68 -10.35 -0.86 15.04
CA THR A 68 -9.15 -0.88 15.88
C THR A 68 -7.95 -0.38 15.09
N ALA A 69 -7.21 0.57 15.62
CA ALA A 69 -6.09 1.19 14.92
C ALA A 69 -4.80 0.34 14.93
N THR A 70 -4.72 -0.70 15.75
CA THR A 70 -3.50 -1.51 15.93
C THR A 70 -3.84 -2.99 16.06
N GLY A 71 -2.89 -3.86 15.68
CA GLY A 71 -3.04 -5.30 15.89
C GLY A 71 -2.32 -6.15 14.84
N ASN A 72 -2.49 -7.46 14.95
CA ASN A 72 -2.07 -8.42 13.94
C ASN A 72 -3.30 -9.12 13.40
N TYR A 73 -3.52 -9.02 12.12
CA TYR A 73 -4.69 -9.57 11.45
C TYR A 73 -4.28 -10.50 10.31
N LYS A 74 -5.08 -11.53 10.11
CA LYS A 74 -4.85 -12.52 9.06
C LYS A 74 -6.14 -12.87 8.33
N LEU A 75 -6.12 -12.81 7.01
CA LEU A 75 -7.21 -13.34 6.20
C LEU A 75 -7.15 -14.88 6.16
N MET A 76 -8.29 -15.50 6.33
CA MET A 76 -8.44 -16.96 6.28
C MET A 76 -9.26 -17.42 5.08
N THR A 77 -9.86 -16.51 4.36
CA THR A 77 -10.63 -16.72 3.12
C THR A 77 -10.60 -15.44 2.30
N ASP A 78 -11.03 -15.55 1.05
CA ASP A 78 -11.36 -14.36 0.27
C ASP A 78 -12.57 -13.65 0.89
N VAL A 79 -12.53 -12.31 0.89
CA VAL A 79 -13.55 -11.45 1.49
C VAL A 79 -14.18 -10.58 0.40
N ASP A 80 -15.45 -10.82 0.12
CA ASP A 80 -16.21 -10.02 -0.84
C ASP A 80 -16.86 -8.81 -0.13
N MET A 81 -16.51 -7.61 -0.58
CA MET A 81 -16.98 -6.33 -0.05
C MET A 81 -18.16 -5.75 -0.86
N THR A 82 -18.78 -6.54 -1.74
CA THR A 82 -19.90 -6.08 -2.56
C THR A 82 -21.01 -5.46 -1.70
N GLY A 83 -21.38 -4.22 -2.03
CA GLY A 83 -22.43 -3.48 -1.31
C GLY A 83 -21.99 -2.84 0.02
N ILE A 84 -20.72 -2.97 0.38
CA ILE A 84 -20.16 -2.35 1.58
C ILE A 84 -19.30 -1.14 1.12
N GLU A 85 -19.68 0.05 1.59
CA GLU A 85 -18.84 1.23 1.44
C GLU A 85 -17.75 1.20 2.52
N TRP A 86 -16.51 1.06 2.08
CA TRP A 86 -15.38 0.94 2.97
C TRP A 86 -14.87 2.31 3.44
N THR A 87 -14.73 2.45 4.75
CA THR A 87 -14.01 3.57 5.35
C THR A 87 -12.52 3.21 5.42
N PRO A 88 -11.61 3.99 4.84
CA PRO A 88 -10.17 3.69 4.88
C PRO A 88 -9.68 3.43 6.31
N TRP A 89 -8.94 2.33 6.47
CA TRP A 89 -8.47 1.88 7.78
C TRP A 89 -7.14 2.56 8.14
N ASP A 90 -7.14 3.36 9.21
CA ASP A 90 -5.91 3.92 9.77
C ASP A 90 -5.26 2.90 10.70
N PHE A 91 -4.15 2.32 10.26
CA PHE A 91 -3.62 1.09 10.82
C PHE A 91 -2.14 1.16 11.18
N SER A 92 -1.77 0.49 12.28
CA SER A 92 -0.38 0.20 12.69
C SER A 92 -0.28 -1.23 13.19
N GLY A 93 0.60 -2.03 12.57
CA GLY A 93 0.78 -3.44 12.93
C GLY A 93 1.03 -4.35 11.75
N THR A 94 0.56 -5.59 11.84
CA THR A 94 0.76 -6.58 10.78
C THR A 94 -0.59 -7.01 10.18
N PHE A 95 -0.69 -6.92 8.85
CA PHE A 95 -1.81 -7.48 8.10
C PHE A 95 -1.29 -8.54 7.14
N ASP A 96 -1.62 -9.80 7.42
CA ASP A 96 -1.28 -10.95 6.59
C ASP A 96 -2.50 -11.34 5.74
N GLY A 97 -2.46 -11.01 4.48
CA GLY A 97 -3.49 -11.44 3.51
C GLY A 97 -3.48 -12.95 3.26
N ASN A 98 -2.37 -13.65 3.61
CA ASN A 98 -2.24 -15.10 3.51
C ASN A 98 -2.56 -15.64 2.10
N GLY A 99 -2.33 -14.82 1.08
CA GLY A 99 -2.65 -15.12 -0.32
C GLY A 99 -4.15 -14.99 -0.68
N HIS A 100 -5.00 -14.61 0.29
CA HIS A 100 -6.41 -14.37 0.05
C HIS A 100 -6.67 -12.97 -0.49
N SER A 101 -7.89 -12.75 -0.96
CA SER A 101 -8.27 -11.57 -1.72
C SER A 101 -9.36 -10.75 -1.01
N ILE A 102 -9.24 -9.43 -1.12
CA ILE A 102 -10.36 -8.50 -0.94
C ILE A 102 -10.96 -8.24 -2.31
N LEU A 103 -12.25 -8.56 -2.46
CA LEU A 103 -12.97 -8.43 -3.71
C LEU A 103 -13.94 -7.26 -3.67
N ASN A 104 -14.09 -6.54 -4.78
CA ASN A 104 -15.11 -5.50 -4.97
C ASN A 104 -15.09 -4.39 -3.89
N LEU A 105 -13.90 -4.03 -3.41
CA LEU A 105 -13.74 -2.95 -2.45
C LEU A 105 -14.25 -1.62 -3.04
N SER A 106 -15.08 -0.89 -2.29
CA SER A 106 -15.58 0.43 -2.68
C SER A 106 -15.21 1.49 -1.64
N VAL A 107 -14.35 2.43 -2.03
CA VAL A 107 -13.87 3.53 -1.18
C VAL A 107 -14.32 4.85 -1.77
N LYS A 108 -15.06 5.64 -0.98
CA LYS A 108 -15.55 6.98 -1.39
C LYS A 108 -15.18 8.08 -0.41
N THR A 109 -14.49 7.72 0.65
CA THR A 109 -14.10 8.63 1.72
C THR A 109 -12.60 8.59 1.95
N VAL A 110 -12.08 9.59 2.64
CA VAL A 110 -10.69 9.65 3.07
C VAL A 110 -10.52 9.10 4.49
N SER A 111 -9.29 8.90 4.91
CA SER A 111 -8.88 8.49 6.25
C SER A 111 -9.42 9.46 7.33
N LYS A 112 -9.54 8.97 8.56
CA LYS A 112 -9.85 9.81 9.72
C LYS A 112 -8.61 10.51 10.26
N LYS A 113 -7.44 9.93 10.04
CA LYS A 113 -6.14 10.49 10.44
C LYS A 113 -5.47 11.11 9.23
N THR A 114 -4.60 12.06 9.50
CA THR A 114 -3.71 12.68 8.54
C THR A 114 -2.28 12.25 8.76
N MET A 115 -1.46 12.45 7.76
CA MET A 115 0.00 12.36 7.83
C MET A 115 0.57 13.69 7.30
N LYS A 116 1.71 14.10 7.86
CA LYS A 116 2.43 15.26 7.34
C LYS A 116 3.17 14.89 6.06
N THR A 117 2.89 15.62 5.01
CA THR A 117 3.59 15.51 3.73
C THR A 117 4.24 16.86 3.37
N TYR A 118 5.14 16.85 2.41
CA TYR A 118 5.89 18.04 2.03
C TYR A 118 5.90 18.18 0.51
N ASP A 119 5.63 19.40 0.02
CA ASP A 119 5.80 19.73 -1.39
C ASP A 119 7.28 19.91 -1.77
N GLY A 120 7.54 20.14 -3.05
CA GLY A 120 8.88 20.39 -3.58
C GLY A 120 9.56 21.62 -2.95
N ASN A 121 8.82 22.53 -2.37
CA ASN A 121 9.31 23.72 -1.65
C ASN A 121 9.47 23.47 -0.13
N ARG A 122 9.27 22.25 0.33
CA ARG A 122 9.31 21.83 1.75
C ARG A 122 8.21 22.47 2.61
N LYS A 123 7.13 22.90 2.00
CA LYS A 123 5.95 23.30 2.74
C LYS A 123 5.21 22.08 3.23
N GLU A 124 4.83 22.10 4.51
CA GLU A 124 4.13 21.00 5.19
C GLU A 124 2.62 21.08 4.95
N TYR A 125 2.01 19.93 4.75
CA TYR A 125 0.57 19.75 4.62
C TYR A 125 0.11 18.61 5.52
N GLU A 126 -1.04 18.78 6.16
CA GLU A 126 -1.80 17.70 6.76
C GLU A 126 -2.57 17.00 5.63
N THR A 127 -2.25 15.76 5.36
CA THR A 127 -2.71 15.04 4.17
C THR A 127 -3.51 13.82 4.55
N TYR A 128 -4.61 13.60 3.87
CA TYR A 128 -5.48 12.43 4.02
C TYR A 128 -5.10 11.32 3.05
N GLY A 129 -5.48 10.09 3.38
CA GLY A 129 -5.26 8.94 2.52
C GLY A 129 -6.57 8.23 2.18
N ALA A 130 -6.67 7.70 0.96
CA ALA A 130 -7.79 6.89 0.50
C ALA A 130 -7.31 5.57 -0.09
N GLY A 131 -7.86 4.45 0.39
CA GLY A 131 -7.50 3.11 -0.04
C GLY A 131 -8.09 2.05 0.90
N PHE A 132 -7.62 0.82 0.80
CA PHE A 132 -7.94 -0.19 1.81
C PHE A 132 -7.44 0.29 3.18
N PHE A 133 -6.20 0.75 3.23
CA PHE A 133 -5.71 1.54 4.36
C PHE A 133 -5.73 3.03 4.01
N GLY A 134 -6.18 3.85 4.94
CA GLY A 134 -6.07 5.30 4.84
C GLY A 134 -4.66 5.76 5.15
N VAL A 135 -4.22 5.49 6.37
CA VAL A 135 -2.85 5.71 6.85
C VAL A 135 -2.29 4.40 7.39
N LEU A 136 -1.21 3.92 6.78
CA LEU A 136 -0.35 2.88 7.34
C LEU A 136 0.81 3.53 8.08
N LYS A 137 1.06 3.12 9.33
CA LYS A 137 2.18 3.64 10.10
C LYS A 137 2.93 2.52 10.81
N ASP A 138 4.25 2.45 10.59
CA ASP A 138 5.12 1.42 11.19
C ASP A 138 4.52 0.00 10.99
N SER A 139 4.07 -0.29 9.77
CA SER A 139 3.21 -1.45 9.47
C SER A 139 3.85 -2.40 8.50
N LYS A 140 3.37 -3.65 8.56
CA LYS A 140 3.69 -4.67 7.58
C LYS A 140 2.41 -5.24 6.96
N VAL A 141 2.30 -5.16 5.63
CA VAL A 141 1.23 -5.79 4.84
C VAL A 141 1.87 -6.82 3.93
N THR A 142 1.42 -8.07 3.98
CA THR A 142 1.98 -9.12 3.13
C THR A 142 0.90 -10.06 2.62
N GLY A 143 1.08 -10.58 1.41
CA GLY A 143 0.20 -11.59 0.83
C GLY A 143 -1.25 -11.16 0.61
N LEU A 144 -1.52 -9.85 0.52
CA LEU A 144 -2.86 -9.30 0.30
C LEU A 144 -3.11 -9.14 -1.19
N ASN A 145 -4.18 -9.76 -1.69
CA ASN A 145 -4.65 -9.51 -3.03
C ASN A 145 -5.88 -8.59 -3.03
N ILE A 146 -5.99 -7.72 -4.04
CA ILE A 146 -7.13 -6.82 -4.23
C ILE A 146 -7.61 -6.95 -5.67
N TYR A 147 -8.89 -7.30 -5.87
CA TYR A 147 -9.49 -7.45 -7.18
C TYR A 147 -10.80 -6.65 -7.31
N GLY A 148 -10.95 -5.95 -8.42
CA GLY A 148 -12.17 -5.21 -8.74
C GLY A 148 -12.43 -4.03 -7.81
N ALA A 149 -11.39 -3.47 -7.21
CA ALA A 149 -11.55 -2.33 -6.30
C ALA A 149 -11.87 -1.03 -7.05
N ARG A 150 -12.66 -0.18 -6.40
CA ARG A 150 -12.95 1.19 -6.82
C ARG A 150 -12.67 2.14 -5.67
N VAL A 151 -11.64 2.96 -5.86
CA VAL A 151 -11.29 4.06 -4.96
C VAL A 151 -11.64 5.35 -5.69
N GLU A 152 -12.80 5.90 -5.39
CA GLU A 152 -13.38 7.05 -6.11
C GLU A 152 -13.66 8.18 -5.10
N VAL A 153 -12.73 9.09 -4.94
CA VAL A 153 -12.76 10.10 -3.87
C VAL A 153 -12.77 11.50 -4.46
N THR A 154 -13.55 12.38 -3.84
CA THR A 154 -13.50 13.82 -4.06
C THR A 154 -13.04 14.49 -2.77
N SER A 155 -12.01 15.34 -2.85
CA SER A 155 -11.45 16.06 -1.71
C SER A 155 -11.27 17.55 -2.04
N THR A 156 -11.22 18.36 -1.01
CA THR A 156 -10.79 19.77 -1.05
C THR A 156 -9.56 19.99 -0.17
N GLU A 157 -9.10 18.93 0.47
CA GLU A 157 -7.93 18.90 1.35
C GLU A 157 -6.85 18.05 0.71
N PRO A 158 -5.57 18.27 0.99
CA PRO A 158 -4.49 17.43 0.49
C PRO A 158 -4.78 15.95 0.70
N CYS A 159 -4.75 15.17 -0.38
CA CYS A 159 -5.16 13.77 -0.36
C CYS A 159 -4.35 12.93 -1.35
N PHE A 160 -4.04 11.70 -0.96
CA PHE A 160 -3.51 10.69 -1.88
C PHE A 160 -4.38 9.45 -1.87
N ALA A 161 -4.59 8.89 -3.06
CA ALA A 161 -5.41 7.71 -3.24
C ALA A 161 -4.64 6.55 -3.89
N ALA A 162 -4.86 5.35 -3.39
CA ALA A 162 -4.27 4.13 -3.96
C ALA A 162 -5.03 2.88 -3.49
N PRO A 163 -4.90 1.73 -4.16
CA PRO A 163 -5.64 0.53 -3.80
C PRO A 163 -5.30 0.00 -2.41
N VAL A 164 -4.01 -0.08 -2.07
CA VAL A 164 -3.56 -0.65 -0.79
C VAL A 164 -3.55 0.42 0.30
N ALA A 165 -2.82 1.51 0.10
CA ALA A 165 -2.73 2.55 1.12
C ALA A 165 -2.71 3.94 0.50
N GLY A 166 -3.57 4.84 0.95
CA GLY A 166 -3.48 6.25 0.58
C GLY A 166 -2.18 6.87 1.04
N LEU A 167 -1.82 6.61 2.28
CA LEU A 167 -0.58 7.08 2.92
C LEU A 167 0.13 5.91 3.62
N ALA A 168 1.46 5.83 3.47
CA ALA A 168 2.29 4.83 4.14
C ALA A 168 3.51 5.52 4.77
N ASP A 169 3.68 5.38 6.08
CA ASP A 169 4.81 5.92 6.83
C ASP A 169 5.60 4.77 7.44
N ASN A 170 6.87 4.63 7.05
CA ASN A 170 7.77 3.57 7.52
C ASN A 170 7.12 2.18 7.45
N SER A 171 6.47 1.88 6.31
CA SER A 171 5.65 0.67 6.18
C SER A 171 6.09 -0.19 5.00
N ASP A 172 6.02 -1.50 5.18
CA ASP A 172 6.40 -2.50 4.19
C ASP A 172 5.15 -3.16 3.60
N ILE A 173 5.07 -3.19 2.26
CA ILE A 173 4.00 -3.87 1.52
C ILE A 173 4.66 -4.90 0.60
N SER A 174 4.31 -6.18 0.73
CA SER A 174 4.95 -7.25 -0.03
C SER A 174 3.99 -8.35 -0.46
N ASP A 175 4.40 -9.09 -1.48
CA ASP A 175 3.72 -10.29 -1.96
C ASP A 175 2.24 -10.07 -2.29
N CYS A 176 1.92 -8.93 -2.93
CA CYS A 176 0.56 -8.50 -3.20
C CYS A 176 0.23 -8.53 -4.70
N ILE A 177 -1.05 -8.78 -5.01
CA ILE A 177 -1.58 -8.71 -6.36
C ILE A 177 -2.76 -7.74 -6.38
N ILE A 178 -2.69 -6.70 -7.21
CA ILE A 178 -3.75 -5.71 -7.38
C ILE A 178 -4.19 -5.73 -8.85
N LYS A 179 -5.44 -6.09 -9.14
CA LYS A 179 -5.92 -6.20 -10.52
C LYS A 179 -7.35 -5.68 -10.68
N ASP A 180 -7.69 -5.34 -11.93
CA ASP A 180 -9.02 -4.85 -12.29
C ASP A 180 -9.49 -3.70 -11.38
N THR A 181 -8.54 -2.84 -11.00
CA THR A 181 -8.73 -1.81 -9.99
C THR A 181 -8.75 -0.43 -10.62
N TYR A 182 -9.66 0.40 -10.15
CA TYR A 182 -9.83 1.78 -10.60
C TYR A 182 -9.65 2.73 -9.42
N VAL A 183 -8.75 3.70 -9.57
CA VAL A 183 -8.48 4.75 -8.59
C VAL A 183 -8.72 6.09 -9.23
N SER A 184 -9.66 6.86 -8.70
CA SER A 184 -9.95 8.21 -9.15
C SER A 184 -9.92 9.18 -7.95
N LEU A 185 -9.13 10.20 -8.08
CA LEU A 185 -9.11 11.32 -7.14
C LEU A 185 -9.49 12.60 -7.88
N THR A 186 -10.57 13.21 -7.43
CA THR A 186 -10.99 14.54 -7.84
C THR A 186 -10.67 15.50 -6.71
N ASP A 187 -9.79 16.46 -6.94
CA ASP A 187 -9.29 17.35 -5.88
C ASP A 187 -9.19 18.81 -6.36
N SER A 188 -9.22 19.72 -5.41
CA SER A 188 -8.94 21.14 -5.58
C SER A 188 -7.88 21.65 -4.60
N ALA A 189 -7.20 20.74 -3.90
CA ALA A 189 -6.13 21.06 -2.96
C ALA A 189 -4.80 21.30 -3.67
N LYS A 190 -3.80 21.76 -2.90
CA LYS A 190 -2.49 22.12 -3.45
C LYS A 190 -1.51 20.96 -3.58
N MET A 191 -1.81 19.83 -2.99
CA MET A 191 -0.96 18.63 -3.02
C MET A 191 -1.81 17.37 -2.96
N TRP A 192 -1.82 16.60 -4.03
CA TRP A 192 -2.66 15.42 -4.15
C TRP A 192 -2.18 14.48 -5.26
N GLY A 193 -2.68 13.26 -5.27
CA GLY A 193 -2.30 12.33 -6.33
C GLY A 193 -2.79 10.89 -6.17
N THR A 194 -2.54 10.09 -7.20
CA THR A 194 -2.90 8.67 -7.24
C THR A 194 -1.70 7.77 -7.47
N GLY A 195 -1.68 6.63 -6.77
CA GLY A 195 -0.65 5.60 -6.92
C GLY A 195 -1.22 4.22 -7.19
N GLY A 196 -0.48 3.38 -7.87
CA GLY A 196 -0.91 2.01 -8.21
C GLY A 196 -0.84 1.02 -7.04
N ILE A 197 -0.11 1.34 -5.99
CA ILE A 197 0.01 0.52 -4.76
C ILE A 197 -0.24 1.41 -3.54
N ALA A 198 0.56 2.46 -3.39
CA ALA A 198 0.43 3.47 -2.35
C ALA A 198 0.37 4.87 -2.95
N GLY A 199 -0.31 5.81 -2.30
CA GLY A 199 -0.40 7.19 -2.78
C GLY A 199 0.86 7.98 -2.42
N PHE A 200 1.14 8.16 -1.14
CA PHE A 200 2.34 8.84 -0.66
C PHE A 200 2.99 8.03 0.47
N GLY A 201 4.34 8.01 0.52
CA GLY A 201 4.91 7.33 1.66
C GLY A 201 6.41 7.08 1.70
N SER A 202 6.77 6.26 2.70
CA SER A 202 8.12 5.76 2.96
C SER A 202 8.07 4.28 3.37
N GLY A 203 9.13 3.52 3.06
CA GLY A 203 9.22 2.09 3.37
C GLY A 203 9.62 1.24 2.17
N ASN A 204 9.11 0.02 2.09
CA ASN A 204 9.48 -0.93 1.04
C ASN A 204 8.25 -1.49 0.31
N LEU A 205 8.35 -1.59 -1.01
CA LEU A 205 7.43 -2.32 -1.88
C LEU A 205 8.20 -3.49 -2.50
N ASP A 206 7.78 -4.73 -2.26
CA ASP A 206 8.50 -5.91 -2.76
C ASP A 206 7.54 -6.97 -3.28
N ASN A 207 7.87 -7.57 -4.43
CA ASN A 207 7.12 -8.66 -5.05
C ASN A 207 5.62 -8.34 -5.24
N ILE A 208 5.32 -7.21 -5.91
CA ILE A 208 3.95 -6.76 -6.14
C ILE A 208 3.63 -6.75 -7.63
N THR A 209 2.46 -7.25 -7.98
CA THR A 209 1.93 -7.15 -9.34
C THR A 209 0.71 -6.27 -9.34
N THR A 210 0.68 -5.26 -10.24
CA THR A 210 -0.48 -4.37 -10.39
C THR A 210 -0.98 -4.31 -11.82
N ASP A 211 -2.31 -4.16 -11.96
CA ASP A 211 -3.01 -3.77 -13.17
C ASP A 211 -4.13 -2.83 -12.74
N VAL A 212 -3.89 -1.52 -12.85
CA VAL A 212 -4.73 -0.46 -12.29
C VAL A 212 -4.94 0.68 -13.28
N THR A 213 -6.14 1.25 -13.25
CA THR A 213 -6.44 2.52 -13.90
C THR A 213 -6.37 3.64 -12.87
N LEU A 214 -5.53 4.63 -13.13
CA LEU A 214 -5.36 5.81 -12.29
C LEU A 214 -5.96 7.04 -12.98
N VAL A 215 -6.74 7.82 -12.24
CA VAL A 215 -7.37 9.04 -12.73
C VAL A 215 -7.18 10.16 -11.72
N CYS A 216 -6.63 11.26 -12.18
CA CYS A 216 -6.54 12.51 -11.44
C CYS A 216 -7.40 13.58 -12.13
N VAL A 217 -8.28 14.23 -11.40
CA VAL A 217 -9.14 15.30 -11.93
C VAL A 217 -8.99 16.53 -11.06
N ASP A 218 -8.37 17.56 -11.62
CA ASP A 218 -8.30 18.89 -11.00
C ASP A 218 -9.61 19.65 -11.25
N THR A 219 -10.18 20.23 -10.20
CA THR A 219 -11.41 21.03 -10.26
C THR A 219 -11.20 22.52 -10.09
N ASP A 220 -9.97 22.95 -9.79
CA ASP A 220 -9.64 24.38 -9.64
C ASP A 220 -8.46 24.81 -10.52
N ALA A 221 -8.75 25.04 -11.78
CA ALA A 221 -7.75 25.53 -12.76
C ALA A 221 -7.10 26.90 -12.41
N ALA A 222 -7.59 27.61 -11.38
CA ALA A 222 -7.02 28.88 -10.94
C ALA A 222 -5.89 28.70 -9.92
N VAL A 223 -5.80 27.54 -9.30
CA VAL A 223 -4.75 27.19 -8.33
C VAL A 223 -3.69 26.37 -9.04
N ARG A 224 -2.43 26.73 -8.89
CA ARG A 224 -1.31 25.90 -9.34
C ARG A 224 -1.03 24.87 -8.27
N ASP A 225 -1.48 23.65 -8.52
CA ASP A 225 -1.40 22.52 -7.64
C ASP A 225 -0.21 21.62 -7.99
N GLU A 226 0.32 20.91 -7.01
CA GLU A 226 1.22 19.79 -7.25
C GLU A 226 0.40 18.50 -7.30
N GLN A 227 0.18 17.99 -8.49
CA GLN A 227 -0.51 16.76 -8.78
C GLN A 227 0.50 15.66 -9.08
N PHE A 228 0.29 14.47 -8.51
CA PHE A 228 1.20 13.35 -8.66
C PHE A 228 0.45 12.12 -9.17
N MET A 229 1.02 11.44 -10.17
CA MET A 229 0.54 10.14 -10.61
C MET A 229 1.72 9.19 -10.80
N GLY A 230 1.73 8.08 -10.10
CA GLY A 230 2.82 7.12 -10.20
C GLY A 230 2.35 5.67 -10.23
N GLY A 231 3.04 4.84 -11.00
CA GLY A 231 2.70 3.43 -11.17
C GLY A 231 2.74 2.62 -9.87
N ALA A 232 3.75 2.83 -9.06
CA ALA A 232 3.85 2.21 -7.75
C ALA A 232 3.26 3.12 -6.68
N TYR A 233 3.71 4.37 -6.63
CA TYR A 233 3.21 5.39 -5.72
C TYR A 233 3.31 6.78 -6.37
N ALA A 234 2.42 7.68 -5.96
CA ALA A 234 2.36 9.03 -6.51
C ALA A 234 3.59 9.86 -6.08
N ALA A 235 3.89 9.90 -4.78
CA ALA A 235 5.04 10.65 -4.27
C ALA A 235 5.58 10.02 -2.97
N GLY A 236 6.86 10.29 -2.63
CA GLY A 236 7.49 9.84 -1.38
C GLY A 236 8.83 9.15 -1.57
N PHE A 237 9.25 8.37 -0.57
CA PHE A 237 10.54 7.68 -0.50
C PHE A 237 10.36 6.18 -0.24
N LEU A 238 9.89 5.44 -1.22
CA LEU A 238 9.71 4.00 -1.15
C LEU A 238 10.80 3.26 -1.92
N ASN A 239 11.32 2.19 -1.35
CA ASN A 239 12.18 1.27 -2.09
C ASN A 239 11.30 0.27 -2.83
N ILE A 240 11.50 0.13 -4.14
CA ILE A 240 10.71 -0.77 -4.98
C ILE A 240 11.59 -1.92 -5.45
N ARG A 241 11.15 -3.17 -5.26
CA ARG A 241 11.84 -4.38 -5.72
C ARG A 241 10.84 -5.38 -6.29
N ASN A 242 11.27 -6.13 -7.30
CA ASN A 242 10.53 -7.26 -7.86
C ASN A 242 9.07 -6.95 -8.21
N CYS A 243 8.74 -5.70 -8.54
CA CYS A 243 7.39 -5.29 -8.86
C CYS A 243 7.14 -5.32 -10.37
N SER A 244 5.97 -5.81 -10.77
CA SER A 244 5.44 -5.73 -12.12
C SER A 244 4.24 -4.81 -12.13
N ILE A 245 4.37 -3.64 -12.75
CA ILE A 245 3.40 -2.56 -12.65
C ILE A 245 2.84 -2.26 -14.03
N THR A 246 1.54 -2.43 -14.18
CA THR A 246 0.75 -2.02 -15.33
C THR A 246 -0.23 -0.97 -14.89
N ILE A 247 -0.20 0.18 -15.54
CA ILE A 247 -1.16 1.26 -15.30
C ILE A 247 -1.74 1.77 -16.60
N ASP A 248 -2.99 2.20 -16.56
CA ASP A 248 -3.62 3.08 -17.52
C ASP A 248 -3.96 4.37 -16.77
N GLY A 249 -3.46 5.51 -17.22
CA GLY A 249 -3.57 6.76 -16.48
C GLY A 249 -4.20 7.88 -17.29
N TYR A 250 -4.96 8.72 -16.62
CA TYR A 250 -5.53 9.94 -17.17
C TYR A 250 -5.47 11.06 -16.13
N ASP A 251 -5.05 12.25 -16.57
CA ASP A 251 -5.17 13.46 -15.77
C ASP A 251 -5.88 14.57 -16.55
N SER A 252 -6.34 15.60 -15.84
CA SER A 252 -7.10 16.72 -16.42
C SER A 252 -6.25 17.89 -16.91
N ASP A 253 -4.94 17.81 -16.85
CA ASP A 253 -3.99 18.82 -17.39
C ASP A 253 -4.16 20.25 -16.85
N HIS A 254 -4.51 20.46 -15.57
CA HIS A 254 -4.75 21.79 -15.02
C HIS A 254 -3.73 22.24 -13.95
N GLY A 255 -2.55 21.69 -13.87
CA GLY A 255 -1.57 22.08 -12.85
C GLY A 255 -0.14 21.73 -13.19
N TYR A 256 0.72 21.65 -12.19
CA TYR A 256 2.02 21.01 -12.30
C TYR A 256 1.83 19.52 -12.11
N VAL A 257 1.78 18.78 -13.21
CA VAL A 257 1.60 17.33 -13.20
C VAL A 257 2.95 16.64 -13.15
N HIS A 258 3.11 15.77 -12.16
CA HIS A 258 4.27 14.89 -12.02
C HIS A 258 3.85 13.47 -12.36
N ASP A 259 3.89 13.11 -13.64
CA ASP A 259 3.59 11.76 -14.10
C ASP A 259 4.89 10.95 -14.16
N GLY A 260 4.99 9.92 -13.34
CA GLY A 260 6.13 9.01 -13.32
C GLY A 260 5.73 7.59 -13.68
N GLY A 261 6.62 6.83 -14.34
CA GLY A 261 6.38 5.43 -14.66
C GLY A 261 6.23 4.56 -13.40
N LEU A 262 7.13 4.70 -12.44
CA LEU A 262 7.07 4.03 -11.13
C LEU A 262 6.69 5.00 -10.02
N VAL A 263 7.15 6.22 -10.13
CA VAL A 263 6.95 7.31 -9.17
C VAL A 263 6.56 8.56 -9.93
N GLY A 264 5.59 9.29 -9.46
CA GLY A 264 5.17 10.58 -9.98
C GLY A 264 6.06 11.73 -9.52
#